data_8bee4f7b3e8e82a53b08123ee69d6752
#
_entry.id   8bee4f7b3e8e82a53b08123ee69d6752
#
_cell.length_a   1.000
_cell.length_b   1.000
_cell.length_c   1.000
_cell.angle_alpha   90.00
_cell.angle_beta   90.00
_cell.angle_gamma   90.00
#
_symmetry.space_group_name_H-M   'P 1'
#
loop_
_entity.id
_entity.type
_entity.pdbx_description
1 polymer ?
#
loop_
_entity_poly.entity_id
_entity_poly.type
_entity_poly.pdbx_seq_one_letter_code
_entity_poly.pdbx_strand_id
1 'polypeptide(L)'
;TIAKYLKVHGPDLDVVLVERRALFVSHPISGLWLAGMVNLEAITFSYLDAAANNDYAYLNASLIDLDRGAKKIYTDQGWLSYDDLVICPGVDYDYASIGVEDPAHEQLLKTRYPAGFVSASEHVTLYNKVRDFKGGVFVLTAPPGIYRCSATPYERACLMASVFKRENIKGKIVLMDSRDEPAVMAEGFLAAFNELYSDFIEYMPSSTIVGVDPQTRTLSTDFDDVTFDDAAIYPRIRGARLLENLGLADPKSAQKEAAIDPMT
;
A
#
# COMPACT_ATOMS: atom_id res chain seq x y z
N THR A 1 -4.46 -17.05 3.75
CA THR A 1 -5.74 -17.33 4.46
C THR A 1 -6.55 -18.36 3.69
N ILE A 2 -6.89 -18.14 2.39
CA ILE A 2 -7.71 -19.07 1.60
C ILE A 2 -7.09 -20.47 1.57
N ALA A 3 -5.83 -20.62 1.19
CA ALA A 3 -5.14 -21.92 1.12
C ALA A 3 -5.25 -22.70 2.46
N LYS A 4 -5.04 -22.02 3.61
CA LYS A 4 -5.23 -22.63 4.93
C LYS A 4 -6.64 -23.17 5.13
N TYR A 5 -7.67 -22.35 4.84
CA TYR A 5 -9.06 -22.76 5.08
C TYR A 5 -9.54 -23.83 4.10
N LEU A 6 -9.02 -23.85 2.87
CA LEU A 6 -9.24 -24.95 1.94
C LEU A 6 -8.76 -26.28 2.54
N LYS A 7 -7.56 -26.31 3.15
CA LYS A 7 -7.04 -27.52 3.82
C LYS A 7 -7.81 -27.87 5.09
N VAL A 8 -8.30 -26.88 5.85
CA VAL A 8 -9.11 -27.14 7.07
C VAL A 8 -10.45 -27.79 6.72
N HIS A 9 -11.10 -27.35 5.63
CA HIS A 9 -12.44 -27.83 5.25
C HIS A 9 -12.41 -28.94 4.21
N GLY A 10 -11.32 -29.12 3.48
CA GLY A 10 -11.10 -30.16 2.49
C GLY A 10 -9.66 -30.67 2.59
N PRO A 11 -9.34 -31.51 3.60
CA PRO A 11 -7.97 -31.99 3.82
C PRO A 11 -7.40 -32.77 2.65
N ASP A 12 -8.25 -33.40 1.84
CA ASP A 12 -7.87 -34.17 0.65
C ASP A 12 -7.59 -33.30 -0.59
N LEU A 13 -7.87 -31.99 -0.52
CA LEU A 13 -7.59 -31.06 -1.62
C LEU A 13 -6.07 -30.90 -1.81
N ASP A 14 -5.62 -30.97 -3.06
CA ASP A 14 -4.26 -30.57 -3.44
C ASP A 14 -4.23 -29.05 -3.66
N VAL A 15 -3.68 -28.33 -2.69
CA VAL A 15 -3.67 -26.86 -2.69
C VAL A 15 -2.27 -26.35 -2.92
N VAL A 16 -2.10 -25.49 -3.93
CA VAL A 16 -0.83 -24.81 -4.23
C VAL A 16 -1.00 -23.29 -4.12
N LEU A 17 -0.22 -22.66 -3.26
CA LEU A 17 -0.08 -21.20 -3.22
C LEU A 17 1.03 -20.76 -4.15
N VAL A 18 0.70 -19.97 -5.16
CA VAL A 18 1.68 -19.30 -6.04
C VAL A 18 1.85 -17.86 -5.58
N GLU A 19 3.04 -17.50 -5.10
CA GLU A 19 3.35 -16.15 -4.65
C GLU A 19 4.82 -15.82 -4.97
N ARG A 20 5.04 -14.66 -5.60
CA ARG A 20 6.36 -14.21 -6.04
C ARG A 20 7.32 -13.81 -4.91
N ARG A 21 6.79 -13.52 -3.73
CA ARG A 21 7.58 -13.13 -2.56
C ARG A 21 7.78 -14.31 -1.63
N ALA A 22 8.97 -14.46 -1.08
CA ALA A 22 9.25 -15.49 -0.08
C ALA A 22 8.71 -15.10 1.30
N LEU A 23 8.62 -13.80 1.57
CA LEU A 23 8.24 -13.25 2.86
C LEU A 23 7.02 -12.34 2.75
N PHE A 24 6.16 -12.41 3.74
CA PHE A 24 5.04 -11.52 3.99
C PHE A 24 5.40 -10.54 5.11
N VAL A 25 5.22 -9.24 4.88
CA VAL A 25 5.32 -8.21 5.92
C VAL A 25 3.93 -7.73 6.27
N SER A 26 3.58 -7.75 7.55
CA SER A 26 2.27 -7.34 8.04
C SER A 26 2.08 -5.82 7.94
N HIS A 27 1.22 -5.36 7.05
CA HIS A 27 0.89 -3.94 6.88
C HIS A 27 0.20 -3.34 8.11
N PRO A 28 -0.78 -4.00 8.77
CA PRO A 28 -1.47 -3.41 9.93
C PRO A 28 -0.56 -2.99 11.09
N ILE A 29 0.57 -3.69 11.27
CA ILE A 29 1.52 -3.38 12.35
C ILE A 29 2.77 -2.63 11.85
N SER A 30 2.84 -2.33 10.57
CA SER A 30 4.01 -1.65 9.97
C SER A 30 4.21 -0.22 10.49
N GLY A 31 3.14 0.46 10.94
CA GLY A 31 3.23 1.75 11.60
C GLY A 31 4.04 1.72 12.89
N LEU A 32 3.86 0.68 13.71
CA LEU A 32 4.65 0.50 14.94
C LEU A 32 6.13 0.26 14.64
N TRP A 33 6.45 -0.49 13.58
CA TRP A 33 7.82 -0.63 13.13
C TRP A 33 8.39 0.70 12.63
N LEU A 34 7.64 1.46 11.82
CA LEU A 34 8.02 2.79 11.36
C LEU A 34 8.41 3.71 12.53
N ALA A 35 7.65 3.66 13.63
CA ALA A 35 7.92 4.41 14.85
C ALA A 35 9.05 3.80 15.72
N GLY A 36 9.59 2.62 15.35
CA GLY A 36 10.62 1.92 16.10
C GLY A 36 10.14 1.26 17.39
N MET A 37 8.85 0.94 17.47
CA MET A 37 8.23 0.30 18.64
C MET A 37 8.31 -1.22 18.57
N VAL A 38 8.45 -1.79 17.37
CA VAL A 38 8.66 -3.22 17.13
C VAL A 38 9.77 -3.42 16.10
N ASN A 39 10.40 -4.61 16.09
CA ASN A 39 11.40 -4.97 15.09
C ASN A 39 10.74 -5.53 13.82
N LEU A 40 11.44 -5.46 12.68
CA LEU A 40 10.96 -5.94 11.39
C LEU A 40 10.63 -7.44 11.44
N GLU A 41 11.42 -8.23 12.17
CA GLU A 41 11.22 -9.68 12.34
C GLU A 41 9.87 -10.01 12.98
N ALA A 42 9.40 -9.17 13.91
CA ALA A 42 8.11 -9.36 14.59
C ALA A 42 6.89 -9.24 13.65
N ILE A 43 7.06 -8.60 12.49
CA ILE A 43 6.00 -8.37 11.50
C ILE A 43 6.25 -9.09 10.18
N THR A 44 7.30 -9.92 10.11
CA THR A 44 7.71 -10.64 8.90
C THR A 44 7.46 -12.13 9.07
N PHE A 45 6.81 -12.74 8.09
CA PHE A 45 6.39 -14.14 8.11
C PHE A 45 6.80 -14.83 6.81
N SER A 46 7.22 -16.11 6.91
CA SER A 46 7.58 -16.95 5.76
C SER A 46 6.32 -17.57 5.14
N TYR A 47 6.18 -17.49 3.82
CA TYR A 47 5.15 -18.23 3.10
C TYR A 47 5.42 -19.74 3.12
N LEU A 48 6.69 -20.16 3.12
CA LEU A 48 7.07 -21.57 3.22
C LEU A 48 6.67 -22.17 4.56
N ASP A 49 6.93 -21.44 5.68
CA ASP A 49 6.52 -21.92 7.01
C ASP A 49 5.00 -21.96 7.14
N ALA A 50 4.31 -20.96 6.55
CA ALA A 50 2.85 -20.96 6.53
C ALA A 50 2.30 -22.16 5.73
N ALA A 51 2.93 -22.53 4.64
CA ALA A 51 2.58 -23.71 3.83
C ALA A 51 2.82 -25.00 4.61
N ALA A 52 4.00 -25.17 5.18
CA ALA A 52 4.36 -26.35 5.98
C ALA A 52 3.43 -26.54 7.19
N ASN A 53 3.10 -25.45 7.89
CA ASN A 53 2.23 -25.48 9.06
C ASN A 53 0.74 -25.74 8.75
N ASN A 54 0.32 -25.63 7.50
CA ASN A 54 -1.08 -25.79 7.09
C ASN A 54 -1.29 -26.79 5.94
N ASP A 55 -0.30 -27.62 5.67
CA ASP A 55 -0.36 -28.76 4.73
C ASP A 55 -0.80 -28.36 3.31
N TYR A 56 -0.23 -27.29 2.75
CA TYR A 56 -0.38 -26.93 1.33
C TYR A 56 0.98 -26.66 0.69
N ALA A 57 1.07 -26.85 -0.63
CA ALA A 57 2.30 -26.55 -1.35
C ALA A 57 2.50 -25.05 -1.56
N TYR A 58 3.75 -24.60 -1.58
CA TYR A 58 4.12 -23.23 -1.91
C TYR A 58 5.06 -23.21 -3.11
N LEU A 59 4.69 -22.50 -4.16
CA LEU A 59 5.52 -22.21 -5.32
C LEU A 59 5.92 -20.72 -5.30
N ASN A 60 7.20 -20.46 -5.11
CA ASN A 60 7.75 -19.11 -5.21
C ASN A 60 7.91 -18.71 -6.68
N ALA A 61 6.86 -18.18 -7.26
CA ALA A 61 6.79 -17.83 -8.69
C ALA A 61 5.84 -16.66 -8.94
N SER A 62 6.07 -15.97 -10.05
CA SER A 62 5.20 -14.92 -10.55
C SER A 62 4.23 -15.49 -11.58
N LEU A 63 2.92 -15.27 -11.41
CA LEU A 63 1.94 -15.57 -12.44
C LEU A 63 2.14 -14.61 -13.62
N ILE A 64 2.29 -15.16 -14.83
CA ILE A 64 2.52 -14.43 -16.08
C ILE A 64 1.26 -14.41 -16.93
N ASP A 65 0.63 -15.58 -17.10
CA ASP A 65 -0.49 -15.74 -18.03
C ASP A 65 -1.47 -16.84 -17.56
N LEU A 66 -2.65 -16.87 -18.15
CA LEU A 66 -3.76 -17.75 -17.80
C LEU A 66 -4.47 -18.27 -19.05
N ASP A 67 -4.46 -19.59 -19.27
CA ASP A 67 -5.32 -20.28 -20.23
C ASP A 67 -6.53 -20.88 -19.49
N ARG A 68 -7.67 -20.19 -19.57
CA ARG A 68 -8.92 -20.66 -18.95
C ARG A 68 -9.50 -21.91 -19.62
N GLY A 69 -9.32 -22.06 -20.94
CA GLY A 69 -9.82 -23.18 -21.70
C GLY A 69 -9.08 -24.48 -21.37
N ALA A 70 -7.78 -24.40 -21.28
CA ALA A 70 -6.92 -25.53 -20.88
C ALA A 70 -6.80 -25.70 -19.36
N LYS A 71 -7.39 -24.81 -18.54
CA LYS A 71 -7.22 -24.75 -17.08
C LYS A 71 -5.74 -24.78 -16.67
N LYS A 72 -4.95 -23.87 -17.23
CA LYS A 72 -3.51 -23.75 -16.96
C LYS A 72 -3.13 -22.32 -16.59
N ILE A 73 -2.22 -22.21 -15.64
CA ILE A 73 -1.49 -20.97 -15.36
C ILE A 73 -0.03 -21.11 -15.80
N TYR A 74 0.54 -20.01 -16.29
CA TYR A 74 1.94 -19.91 -16.67
C TYR A 74 2.66 -18.97 -15.71
N THR A 75 3.80 -19.41 -15.22
CA THR A 75 4.63 -18.67 -14.28
C THR A 75 6.05 -18.53 -14.83
N ASP A 76 6.86 -17.70 -14.21
CA ASP A 76 8.29 -17.59 -14.50
C ASP A 76 9.11 -18.87 -14.16
N GLN A 77 8.48 -19.84 -13.47
CA GLN A 77 9.11 -21.13 -13.11
C GLN A 77 8.51 -22.32 -13.87
N GLY A 78 7.56 -22.07 -14.78
CA GLY A 78 6.88 -23.13 -15.56
C GLY A 78 5.37 -22.98 -15.53
N TRP A 79 4.63 -24.06 -15.68
CA TRP A 79 3.18 -24.05 -15.72
C TRP A 79 2.56 -25.04 -14.74
N LEU A 80 1.32 -24.75 -14.32
CA LEU A 80 0.49 -25.63 -13.49
C LEU A 80 -0.89 -25.78 -14.12
N SER A 81 -1.46 -26.99 -14.06
CA SER A 81 -2.89 -27.21 -14.29
C SER A 81 -3.65 -27.05 -12.98
N TYR A 82 -4.93 -26.73 -13.06
CA TYR A 82 -5.81 -26.58 -11.92
C TYR A 82 -7.23 -27.07 -12.23
N ASP A 83 -7.97 -27.47 -11.23
CA ASP A 83 -9.41 -27.70 -11.30
C ASP A 83 -10.15 -26.41 -10.97
N ASP A 84 -9.74 -25.73 -9.90
CA ASP A 84 -10.24 -24.44 -9.45
C ASP A 84 -9.07 -23.45 -9.23
N LEU A 85 -9.27 -22.19 -9.60
CA LEU A 85 -8.26 -21.16 -9.50
C LEU A 85 -8.79 -19.95 -8.72
N VAL A 86 -8.12 -19.59 -7.64
CA VAL A 86 -8.41 -18.39 -6.87
C VAL A 86 -7.33 -17.35 -7.11
N ILE A 87 -7.71 -16.16 -7.59
CA ILE A 87 -6.77 -15.07 -7.92
C ILE A 87 -6.96 -13.91 -6.94
N CYS A 88 -5.95 -13.66 -6.11
CA CYS A 88 -5.92 -12.60 -5.11
C CYS A 88 -4.65 -11.73 -5.25
N PRO A 89 -4.49 -10.95 -6.34
CA PRO A 89 -3.24 -10.27 -6.66
C PRO A 89 -3.01 -9.00 -5.82
N GLY A 90 -3.99 -8.60 -5.01
CA GLY A 90 -3.93 -7.39 -4.21
C GLY A 90 -4.28 -6.13 -5.01
N VAL A 91 -3.64 -5.03 -4.66
CA VAL A 91 -3.88 -3.69 -5.23
C VAL A 91 -2.60 -3.11 -5.85
N ASP A 92 -2.79 -2.07 -6.68
CA ASP A 92 -1.74 -1.21 -7.23
C ASP A 92 -2.16 0.25 -7.05
N TYR A 93 -1.31 1.19 -7.47
CA TYR A 93 -1.60 2.63 -7.45
C TYR A 93 -2.02 3.13 -8.82
N ASP A 94 -2.97 4.06 -8.82
CA ASP A 94 -3.41 4.84 -9.97
C ASP A 94 -2.72 6.21 -9.96
N TYR A 95 -1.50 6.28 -10.51
CA TYR A 95 -0.73 7.52 -10.55
C TYR A 95 -1.35 8.59 -11.44
N ALA A 96 -2.16 8.20 -12.45
CA ALA A 96 -2.91 9.16 -13.24
C ALA A 96 -3.93 9.96 -12.39
N SER A 97 -4.39 9.39 -11.27
CA SER A 97 -5.29 10.07 -10.33
C SER A 97 -4.67 11.29 -9.63
N ILE A 98 -3.36 11.45 -9.70
CA ILE A 98 -2.60 12.57 -9.17
C ILE A 98 -1.80 13.30 -10.28
N GLY A 99 -2.29 13.24 -11.53
CA GLY A 99 -1.72 13.95 -12.68
C GLY A 99 -0.40 13.39 -13.19
N VAL A 100 -0.02 12.16 -12.84
CA VAL A 100 1.24 11.54 -13.27
C VAL A 100 0.98 10.49 -14.34
N GLU A 101 1.25 10.85 -15.59
CA GLU A 101 1.09 9.97 -16.75
C GLU A 101 2.43 9.50 -17.34
N ASP A 102 3.53 10.21 -17.04
CA ASP A 102 4.86 9.83 -17.49
C ASP A 102 5.36 8.61 -16.70
N PRO A 103 5.69 7.48 -17.38
CA PRO A 103 6.22 6.28 -16.73
C PRO A 103 7.51 6.50 -15.95
N ALA A 104 8.36 7.45 -16.34
CA ALA A 104 9.58 7.78 -15.61
C ALA A 104 9.26 8.48 -14.28
N HIS A 105 8.30 9.41 -14.28
CA HIS A 105 7.82 10.04 -13.05
C HIS A 105 7.09 9.04 -12.15
N GLU A 106 6.25 8.16 -12.71
CA GLU A 106 5.61 7.06 -11.95
C GLU A 106 6.67 6.20 -11.26
N GLN A 107 7.70 5.78 -11.99
CA GLN A 107 8.78 4.96 -11.42
C GLN A 107 9.56 5.72 -10.33
N LEU A 108 9.77 7.01 -10.51
CA LEU A 108 10.44 7.84 -9.52
C LEU A 108 9.61 7.96 -8.23
N LEU A 109 8.29 8.16 -8.35
CA LEU A 109 7.37 8.19 -7.21
C LEU A 109 7.34 6.86 -6.46
N LYS A 110 7.23 5.73 -7.18
CA LYS A 110 7.27 4.39 -6.59
C LYS A 110 8.53 4.12 -5.77
N THR A 111 9.66 4.63 -6.20
CA THR A 111 10.95 4.34 -5.57
C THR A 111 11.36 5.36 -4.51
N ARG A 112 11.09 6.65 -4.76
CA ARG A 112 11.53 7.73 -3.85
C ARG A 112 10.47 8.21 -2.88
N TYR A 113 9.19 8.15 -3.26
CA TYR A 113 8.09 8.70 -2.44
C TYR A 113 6.94 7.69 -2.25
N PRO A 114 7.25 6.41 -1.90
CA PRO A 114 6.25 5.35 -1.86
C PRO A 114 5.20 5.59 -0.80
N ALA A 115 3.97 5.17 -1.09
CA ALA A 115 2.86 5.26 -0.14
C ALA A 115 2.90 4.18 0.96
N GLY A 116 3.53 3.03 0.70
CA GLY A 116 3.69 1.96 1.69
C GLY A 116 2.45 1.07 1.87
N PHE A 117 1.77 0.69 0.77
CA PHE A 117 0.58 -0.17 0.83
C PHE A 117 0.61 -1.37 -0.12
N VAL A 118 1.58 -1.44 -1.04
CA VAL A 118 1.66 -2.49 -2.06
C VAL A 118 2.78 -3.47 -1.81
N SER A 119 3.94 -3.02 -1.32
CA SER A 119 5.10 -3.91 -1.14
C SER A 119 5.85 -3.67 0.17
N ALA A 120 6.53 -4.72 0.64
CA ALA A 120 7.41 -4.63 1.82
C ALA A 120 8.56 -3.63 1.62
N SER A 121 9.09 -3.50 0.39
CA SER A 121 10.16 -2.56 0.07
C SER A 121 9.75 -1.10 0.28
N GLU A 122 8.47 -0.77 0.06
CA GLU A 122 7.95 0.56 0.35
C GLU A 122 8.04 0.90 1.84
N HIS A 123 7.71 -0.07 2.71
CA HIS A 123 7.84 0.13 4.16
C HIS A 123 9.28 0.33 4.59
N VAL A 124 10.22 -0.43 4.01
CA VAL A 124 11.67 -0.25 4.28
C VAL A 124 12.12 1.14 3.83
N THR A 125 11.69 1.59 2.65
CA THR A 125 11.99 2.94 2.17
C THR A 125 11.44 4.00 3.14
N LEU A 126 10.18 3.89 3.55
CA LEU A 126 9.57 4.84 4.49
C LEU A 126 10.26 4.85 5.86
N TYR A 127 10.61 3.66 6.38
CA TYR A 127 11.35 3.56 7.63
C TYR A 127 12.68 4.32 7.57
N ASN A 128 13.46 4.10 6.50
CA ASN A 128 14.74 4.78 6.31
C ASN A 128 14.53 6.30 6.16
N LYS A 129 13.54 6.74 5.38
CA LYS A 129 13.21 8.17 5.23
C LYS A 129 12.94 8.85 6.57
N VAL A 130 12.12 8.24 7.43
CA VAL A 130 11.81 8.80 8.75
C VAL A 130 13.06 8.87 9.64
N ARG A 131 13.94 7.86 9.57
CA ARG A 131 15.18 7.82 10.34
C ARG A 131 16.24 8.81 9.84
N ASP A 132 16.30 8.98 8.53
CA ASP A 132 17.31 9.84 7.90
C ASP A 132 16.84 11.30 7.79
N PHE A 133 15.56 11.60 8.06
CA PHE A 133 15.02 12.94 7.99
C PHE A 133 15.67 13.88 9.02
N LYS A 134 16.21 14.99 8.53
CA LYS A 134 16.96 15.93 9.38
C LYS A 134 16.18 17.21 9.71
N GLY A 135 14.98 17.34 9.13
CA GLY A 135 14.14 18.51 9.31
C GLY A 135 13.59 19.03 7.97
N GLY A 136 12.77 20.09 8.02
CA GLY A 136 12.05 20.61 6.87
C GLY A 136 10.61 20.08 6.80
N VAL A 137 10.05 20.00 5.59
CA VAL A 137 8.68 19.57 5.34
C VAL A 137 8.63 18.13 4.85
N PHE A 138 7.93 17.27 5.59
CA PHE A 138 7.60 15.91 5.16
C PHE A 138 6.10 15.84 4.80
N VAL A 139 5.78 15.59 3.53
CA VAL A 139 4.38 15.50 3.08
C VAL A 139 3.87 14.07 3.16
N LEU A 140 2.67 13.92 3.72
CA LEU A 140 1.83 12.72 3.62
C LEU A 140 0.56 13.07 2.86
N THR A 141 0.03 12.15 2.07
CA THR A 141 -1.24 12.37 1.36
C THR A 141 -2.27 11.31 1.68
N ALA A 142 -3.55 11.70 1.75
CA ALA A 142 -4.71 10.81 1.84
C ALA A 142 -5.57 10.98 0.58
N PRO A 143 -5.71 9.93 -0.27
CA PRO A 143 -6.38 10.03 -1.55
C PRO A 143 -7.91 10.12 -1.42
N PRO A 144 -8.62 10.63 -2.44
CA PRO A 144 -10.08 10.64 -2.47
C PRO A 144 -10.66 9.22 -2.63
N GLY A 145 -11.94 9.08 -2.26
CA GLY A 145 -12.69 7.86 -2.43
C GLY A 145 -12.35 6.77 -1.40
N ILE A 146 -12.58 5.52 -1.76
CA ILE A 146 -12.26 4.36 -0.93
C ILE A 146 -10.80 3.98 -1.17
N TYR A 147 -10.06 3.80 -0.10
CA TYR A 147 -8.66 3.35 -0.17
C TYR A 147 -8.33 2.36 0.94
N ARG A 148 -7.23 1.64 0.78
CA ARG A 148 -6.78 0.64 1.73
C ARG A 148 -6.31 1.29 3.03
N CYS A 149 -6.77 0.77 4.17
CA CYS A 149 -6.38 1.21 5.51
C CYS A 149 -6.69 2.70 5.75
N SER A 150 -7.97 3.03 5.84
CA SER A 150 -8.47 4.42 5.93
C SER A 150 -7.88 5.23 7.09
N ALA A 151 -7.49 4.61 8.21
CA ALA A 151 -6.84 5.27 9.34
C ALA A 151 -5.35 5.58 9.11
N THR A 152 -4.68 4.84 8.23
CA THR A 152 -3.20 4.83 8.17
C THR A 152 -2.56 6.19 7.84
N PRO A 153 -3.07 7.05 6.94
CA PRO A 153 -2.46 8.36 6.73
C PRO A 153 -2.38 9.20 8.01
N TYR A 154 -3.45 9.19 8.79
CA TYR A 154 -3.57 9.96 10.05
C TYR A 154 -2.74 9.33 11.18
N GLU A 155 -2.82 8.00 11.33
CA GLU A 155 -2.00 7.25 12.27
C GLU A 155 -0.51 7.41 11.98
N ARG A 156 -0.12 7.34 10.71
CA ARG A 156 1.27 7.53 10.28
C ARG A 156 1.77 8.93 10.60
N ALA A 157 0.95 9.96 10.40
CA ALA A 157 1.29 11.33 10.79
C ALA A 157 1.59 11.43 12.29
N CYS A 158 0.73 10.87 13.14
CA CYS A 158 0.92 10.84 14.59
C CYS A 158 2.19 10.05 14.99
N LEU A 159 2.41 8.87 14.39
CA LEU A 159 3.57 8.03 14.67
C LEU A 159 4.88 8.72 14.27
N MET A 160 4.93 9.36 13.10
CA MET A 160 6.09 10.13 12.66
C MET A 160 6.31 11.37 13.55
N ALA A 161 5.26 12.09 13.92
CA ALA A 161 5.34 13.21 14.86
C ALA A 161 5.90 12.76 16.22
N SER A 162 5.52 11.57 16.70
CA SER A 162 6.08 10.99 17.92
C SER A 162 7.59 10.72 17.80
N VAL A 163 8.04 10.27 16.64
CA VAL A 163 9.48 10.10 16.35
C VAL A 163 10.18 11.46 16.32
N PHE A 164 9.62 12.45 15.61
CA PHE A 164 10.21 13.79 15.53
C PHE A 164 10.35 14.43 16.91
N LYS A 165 9.30 14.31 17.74
CA LYS A 165 9.29 14.80 19.12
C LYS A 165 10.33 14.10 19.98
N ARG A 166 10.40 12.75 19.93
CA ARG A 166 11.33 11.93 20.72
C ARG A 166 12.79 12.18 20.33
N GLU A 167 13.07 12.33 19.04
CA GLU A 167 14.42 12.45 18.50
C GLU A 167 14.83 13.92 18.26
N ASN A 168 13.98 14.88 18.66
CA ASN A 168 14.20 16.32 18.52
C ASN A 168 14.47 16.76 17.06
N ILE A 169 13.79 16.12 16.09
CA ILE A 169 13.86 16.48 14.68
C ILE A 169 13.06 17.76 14.44
N LYS A 170 13.69 18.77 13.84
CA LYS A 170 13.07 20.07 13.51
C LYS A 170 12.34 19.97 12.17
N GLY A 171 11.32 19.12 12.10
CA GLY A 171 10.54 18.88 10.91
C GLY A 171 9.05 19.16 11.11
N LYS A 172 8.35 19.44 10.01
CA LYS A 172 6.91 19.60 9.92
C LYS A 172 6.36 18.47 9.05
N ILE A 173 5.30 17.83 9.48
CA ILE A 173 4.52 16.86 8.71
C ILE A 173 3.31 17.61 8.17
N VAL A 174 3.22 17.74 6.86
CA VAL A 174 2.04 18.27 6.18
C VAL A 174 1.21 17.10 5.70
N LEU A 175 0.03 16.91 6.28
CA LEU A 175 -0.91 15.86 5.89
C LEU A 175 -1.99 16.47 5.00
N MET A 176 -1.89 16.24 3.69
CA MET A 176 -2.86 16.70 2.69
C MET A 176 -3.95 15.65 2.52
N ASP A 177 -5.18 16.02 2.80
CA ASP A 177 -6.36 15.16 2.67
C ASP A 177 -7.34 15.75 1.65
N SER A 178 -7.82 14.92 0.73
CA SER A 178 -8.85 15.33 -0.22
C SER A 178 -10.22 15.53 0.40
N ARG A 179 -10.40 15.18 1.67
CA ARG A 179 -11.65 15.30 2.45
C ARG A 179 -11.62 16.50 3.36
N ASP A 180 -12.80 16.91 3.82
CA ASP A 180 -12.97 18.01 4.79
C ASP A 180 -12.48 17.61 6.20
N GLU A 181 -12.48 16.30 6.48
CA GLU A 181 -12.05 15.74 7.76
C GLU A 181 -11.46 14.32 7.58
N PRO A 182 -10.73 13.79 8.58
CA PRO A 182 -10.21 12.43 8.53
C PRO A 182 -11.30 11.39 8.23
N ALA A 183 -11.00 10.46 7.32
CA ALA A 183 -11.95 9.46 6.80
C ALA A 183 -12.57 8.55 7.88
N VAL A 184 -11.90 8.41 9.03
CA VAL A 184 -12.33 7.60 10.18
C VAL A 184 -11.84 8.25 11.47
N MET A 185 -12.60 8.11 12.56
CA MET A 185 -12.23 8.62 13.90
C MET A 185 -11.78 10.09 13.87
N ALA A 186 -12.48 10.95 13.10
CA ALA A 186 -12.08 12.31 12.81
C ALA A 186 -11.80 13.12 14.09
N GLU A 187 -12.72 13.12 15.06
CA GLU A 187 -12.57 13.81 16.34
C GLU A 187 -11.26 13.41 17.05
N GLY A 188 -10.97 12.11 17.13
CA GLY A 188 -9.77 11.60 17.80
C GLY A 188 -8.47 12.03 17.11
N PHE A 189 -8.42 11.96 15.77
CA PHE A 189 -7.24 12.38 15.03
C PHE A 189 -7.05 13.90 15.07
N LEU A 190 -8.11 14.69 14.93
CA LEU A 190 -8.03 16.15 15.03
C LEU A 190 -7.59 16.59 16.44
N ALA A 191 -8.10 15.94 17.49
CA ALA A 191 -7.62 16.18 18.85
C ALA A 191 -6.13 15.85 19.00
N ALA A 192 -5.68 14.70 18.47
CA ALA A 192 -4.27 14.32 18.50
C ALA A 192 -3.37 15.32 17.76
N PHE A 193 -3.79 15.80 16.60
CA PHE A 193 -3.04 16.79 15.83
C PHE A 193 -2.91 18.11 16.60
N ASN A 194 -3.99 18.59 17.19
CA ASN A 194 -4.05 19.91 17.84
C ASN A 194 -3.48 19.91 19.26
N GLU A 195 -3.66 18.82 20.02
CA GLU A 195 -3.31 18.78 21.45
C GLU A 195 -1.93 18.13 21.69
N LEU A 196 -1.57 17.07 20.92
CA LEU A 196 -0.36 16.30 21.14
C LEU A 196 0.79 16.68 20.20
N TYR A 197 0.45 17.08 18.95
CA TYR A 197 1.39 17.23 17.85
C TYR A 197 1.26 18.52 17.06
N SER A 198 0.66 19.58 17.61
CA SER A 198 0.48 20.89 16.96
C SER A 198 1.78 21.52 16.45
N ASP A 199 2.91 21.27 17.13
CA ASP A 199 4.23 21.73 16.69
C ASP A 199 4.75 20.97 15.45
N PHE A 200 4.23 19.75 15.18
CA PHE A 200 4.76 18.83 14.18
C PHE A 200 3.81 18.58 13.02
N ILE A 201 2.49 18.56 13.24
CA ILE A 201 1.51 18.21 12.22
C ILE A 201 0.75 19.47 11.79
N GLU A 202 0.71 19.64 10.47
CA GLU A 202 -0.21 20.56 9.79
C GLU A 202 -1.17 19.72 8.96
N TYR A 203 -2.45 19.72 9.35
CA TYR A 203 -3.50 19.02 8.61
C TYR A 203 -4.13 19.97 7.59
N MET A 204 -4.07 19.58 6.31
CA MET A 204 -4.64 20.33 5.19
C MET A 204 -5.84 19.56 4.62
N PRO A 205 -7.05 19.81 5.11
CA PRO A 205 -8.27 19.23 4.54
C PRO A 205 -8.57 19.82 3.15
N SER A 206 -9.48 19.19 2.41
CA SER A 206 -9.94 19.60 1.07
C SER A 206 -8.82 19.86 0.07
N SER A 207 -7.68 19.12 0.23
CA SER A 207 -6.47 19.27 -0.57
C SER A 207 -6.34 18.11 -1.56
N THR A 208 -7.12 18.14 -2.63
CA THR A 208 -7.03 17.14 -3.70
C THR A 208 -5.78 17.38 -4.54
N ILE A 209 -4.93 16.37 -4.62
CA ILE A 209 -3.72 16.43 -5.45
C ILE A 209 -4.12 16.27 -6.92
N VAL A 210 -3.72 17.21 -7.76
CA VAL A 210 -3.96 17.24 -9.21
C VAL A 210 -2.67 17.13 -10.02
N GLY A 211 -1.51 17.34 -9.39
CA GLY A 211 -0.21 17.24 -10.03
C GLY A 211 0.90 16.90 -9.04
N VAL A 212 1.91 16.19 -9.53
CA VAL A 212 3.12 15.88 -8.76
C VAL A 212 4.32 16.01 -9.68
N ASP A 213 5.25 16.89 -9.31
CA ASP A 213 6.58 16.91 -9.89
C ASP A 213 7.60 16.35 -8.88
N PRO A 214 8.07 15.11 -9.10
CA PRO A 214 9.03 14.48 -8.18
C PRO A 214 10.44 15.05 -8.29
N GLN A 215 10.75 15.85 -9.34
CA GLN A 215 12.06 16.45 -9.54
C GLN A 215 12.19 17.77 -8.79
N THR A 216 11.19 18.65 -8.93
CA THR A 216 11.10 19.91 -8.19
C THR A 216 10.59 19.70 -6.77
N ARG A 217 10.08 18.50 -6.44
CA ARG A 217 9.47 18.16 -5.15
C ARG A 217 8.27 19.05 -4.84
N THR A 218 7.36 19.11 -5.80
CA THR A 218 6.16 19.94 -5.70
C THR A 218 4.91 19.08 -5.87
N LEU A 219 3.94 19.28 -5.00
CA LEU A 219 2.58 18.77 -5.10
C LEU A 219 1.66 19.93 -5.44
N SER A 220 0.87 19.79 -6.50
CA SER A 220 -0.11 20.80 -6.91
C SER A 220 -1.51 20.37 -6.51
N THR A 221 -2.28 21.27 -5.93
CA THR A 221 -3.72 21.14 -5.72
C THR A 221 -4.48 22.09 -6.64
N ASP A 222 -5.80 22.11 -6.56
CA ASP A 222 -6.65 23.06 -7.30
C ASP A 222 -6.40 24.52 -6.90
N PHE A 223 -5.72 24.78 -5.76
CA PHE A 223 -5.56 26.09 -5.15
C PHE A 223 -4.11 26.55 -5.05
N ASP A 224 -3.23 25.68 -4.54
CA ASP A 224 -1.85 26.01 -4.20
C ASP A 224 -0.88 24.88 -4.53
N ASP A 225 0.40 25.25 -4.63
CA ASP A 225 1.52 24.32 -4.72
C ASP A 225 2.21 24.17 -3.36
N VAL A 226 2.48 22.92 -2.98
CA VAL A 226 3.21 22.58 -1.75
C VAL A 226 4.56 21.95 -2.13
N THR A 227 5.65 22.60 -1.71
CA THR A 227 7.00 22.04 -1.83
C THR A 227 7.37 21.23 -0.60
N PHE A 228 8.19 20.19 -0.78
CA PHE A 228 8.57 19.31 0.30
C PHE A 228 10.05 18.91 0.26
N ASP A 229 10.61 18.57 1.40
CA ASP A 229 11.95 18.00 1.52
C ASP A 229 11.91 16.50 1.35
N ASP A 230 10.86 15.86 1.88
CA ASP A 230 10.55 14.44 1.67
C ASP A 230 9.05 14.17 1.71
N ALA A 231 8.62 13.01 1.21
CA ALA A 231 7.20 12.68 1.14
C ALA A 231 6.92 11.17 1.13
N ALA A 232 5.66 10.82 1.48
CA ALA A 232 5.02 9.55 1.15
C ALA A 232 3.70 9.86 0.44
N ILE A 233 3.68 9.69 -0.87
CA ILE A 233 2.58 10.11 -1.73
C ILE A 233 1.67 8.94 -2.01
N TYR A 234 0.41 9.04 -1.58
CA TYR A 234 -0.59 8.00 -1.71
C TYR A 234 -1.60 8.36 -2.81
N PRO A 235 -1.42 7.83 -4.04
CA PRO A 235 -2.40 7.95 -5.09
C PRO A 235 -3.65 7.12 -4.78
N ARG A 236 -4.72 7.31 -5.55
CA ARG A 236 -5.87 6.40 -5.51
C ARG A 236 -5.40 4.96 -5.76
N ILE A 237 -5.96 4.00 -5.04
CA ILE A 237 -5.71 2.59 -5.30
C ILE A 237 -6.55 2.09 -6.49
N ARG A 238 -6.05 1.03 -7.12
CA ARG A 238 -6.72 0.29 -8.18
C ARG A 238 -6.51 -1.21 -7.99
N GLY A 239 -7.24 -2.03 -8.70
CA GLY A 239 -6.95 -3.45 -8.84
C GLY A 239 -5.54 -3.66 -9.41
N ALA A 240 -4.88 -4.74 -8.98
CA ALA A 240 -3.54 -5.04 -9.48
C ALA A 240 -3.52 -5.11 -11.02
N ARG A 241 -2.47 -4.58 -11.64
CA ARG A 241 -2.32 -4.59 -13.12
C ARG A 241 -2.39 -5.99 -13.72
N LEU A 242 -2.08 -7.01 -12.93
CA LEU A 242 -2.26 -8.40 -13.32
C LEU A 242 -3.70 -8.72 -13.77
N LEU A 243 -4.71 -8.12 -13.14
CA LEU A 243 -6.12 -8.32 -13.52
C LEU A 243 -6.40 -7.83 -14.94
N GLU A 244 -5.83 -6.69 -15.34
CA GLU A 244 -5.96 -6.19 -16.72
C GLU A 244 -5.21 -7.10 -17.70
N ASN A 245 -3.98 -7.48 -17.38
CA ASN A 245 -3.14 -8.34 -18.22
C ASN A 245 -3.81 -9.70 -18.49
N LEU A 246 -4.54 -10.24 -17.50
CA LEU A 246 -5.27 -11.50 -17.61
C LEU A 246 -6.71 -11.34 -18.16
N GLY A 247 -7.15 -10.12 -18.51
CA GLY A 247 -8.51 -9.84 -18.95
C GLY A 247 -9.59 -10.12 -17.89
N LEU A 248 -9.25 -9.89 -16.61
CA LEU A 248 -10.11 -10.12 -15.45
C LEU A 248 -10.66 -8.84 -14.85
N ALA A 249 -10.10 -7.68 -15.20
CA ALA A 249 -10.57 -6.40 -14.71
C ALA A 249 -11.97 -6.09 -15.26
N ASP A 250 -12.87 -5.61 -14.41
CA ASP A 250 -14.17 -5.11 -14.85
C ASP A 250 -13.98 -3.80 -15.66
N PRO A 251 -14.35 -3.77 -16.93
CA PRO A 251 -14.24 -2.57 -17.76
C PRO A 251 -15.07 -1.39 -17.23
N LYS A 252 -16.09 -1.65 -16.40
CA LYS A 252 -16.94 -0.64 -15.78
C LYS A 252 -16.39 -0.12 -14.45
N SER A 253 -15.45 -0.83 -13.83
CA SER A 253 -14.82 -0.37 -12.60
C SER A 253 -13.81 0.76 -12.87
N ALA A 254 -14.03 1.92 -12.26
CA ALA A 254 -13.09 3.04 -12.33
C ALA A 254 -11.72 2.69 -11.72
N GLN A 255 -11.70 1.75 -10.75
CA GLN A 255 -10.48 1.29 -10.09
C GLN A 255 -9.90 0.00 -10.71
N LYS A 256 -10.45 -0.47 -11.85
CA LYS A 256 -9.99 -1.69 -12.55
C LYS A 256 -9.93 -2.93 -11.67
N GLU A 257 -10.87 -3.05 -10.75
CA GLU A 257 -11.06 -4.23 -9.93
C GLU A 257 -11.71 -5.36 -10.76
N ALA A 258 -11.59 -6.60 -10.29
CA ALA A 258 -12.25 -7.73 -10.93
C ALA A 258 -13.76 -7.67 -10.71
N ALA A 259 -14.52 -8.03 -11.74
CA ALA A 259 -15.94 -8.31 -11.58
C ALA A 259 -16.11 -9.60 -10.77
N ILE A 260 -16.73 -9.50 -9.61
CA ILE A 260 -17.07 -10.66 -8.76
C ILE A 260 -18.56 -10.67 -8.48
N ASP A 261 -19.13 -11.86 -8.36
CA ASP A 261 -20.46 -12.04 -7.78
C ASP A 261 -20.29 -12.34 -6.29
N PRO A 262 -20.74 -11.46 -5.39
CA PRO A 262 -20.58 -11.68 -3.95
C PRO A 262 -21.49 -12.79 -3.40
N MET A 263 -22.38 -13.34 -4.22
CA MET A 263 -23.37 -14.35 -3.83
C MET A 263 -22.99 -15.77 -4.26
N THR A 264 -21.91 -15.94 -5.03
CA THR A 264 -21.45 -17.25 -5.53
C THR A 264 -20.05 -17.61 -5.06
#